data_1088a09b6bf82455a4daca40bd24c7ed
#
_entry.id   1088a09b6bf82455a4daca40bd24c7ed
#
_cell.length_a   1.000
_cell.length_b   1.000
_cell.length_c   1.000
_cell.angle_alpha   90.00
_cell.angle_beta   90.00
_cell.angle_gamma   90.00
#
_symmetry.space_group_name_H-M   'P 1'
#
loop_
_entity.id
_entity.type
_entity.pdbx_description
1 polymer ?
#
loop_
_entity_poly.entity_id
_entity_poly.type
_entity_poly.pdbx_seq_one_letter_code
_entity_poly.pdbx_strand_id
1 'polypeptide(L)'
;MKATAKYLFDEDFAAGAKPTITLVEHERRRADAESQAYRTGFDAGQEQAHQEATKRLADTLSVIADGLGRLDNALTAIETRFETEAVEVAVAVAAKLSPALVAREPFAEIAALATECFHHLVSTPLVTVRIAADIHEAAKEKIEEIARAAGFDGRLAVISDEGLAPGDCRVEWADGGVIRDNTATASAIDEMVARYIAARNMPAA
;
A
#
# COMPACT_ATOMS: atom_id res chain seq x y z
N MET A 1 41.16 96.29 -44.14
CA MET A 1 41.21 95.85 -42.73
C MET A 1 39.77 95.65 -42.26
N LYS A 2 39.33 94.40 -42.08
CA LYS A 2 37.99 94.09 -41.58
C LYS A 2 38.02 94.23 -40.06
N ALA A 3 37.18 95.14 -39.51
CA ALA A 3 37.02 95.26 -38.07
C ALA A 3 36.36 93.98 -37.50
N THR A 4 37.00 93.37 -36.50
CA THR A 4 36.50 92.25 -35.74
C THR A 4 35.27 92.67 -34.96
N ALA A 5 34.10 92.14 -35.28
CA ALA A 5 32.88 92.37 -34.51
C ALA A 5 33.05 91.81 -33.10
N LYS A 6 32.91 92.63 -32.08
CA LYS A 6 32.83 92.18 -30.70
C LYS A 6 31.55 91.37 -30.53
N TYR A 7 31.70 90.11 -30.11
CA TYR A 7 30.57 89.35 -29.72
C TYR A 7 29.98 89.94 -28.43
N LEU A 8 28.85 90.57 -28.54
CA LEU A 8 28.06 91.00 -27.38
C LEU A 8 27.12 89.80 -27.04
N PHE A 9 27.28 89.26 -25.86
CA PHE A 9 26.31 88.34 -25.36
C PHE A 9 25.03 89.15 -25.04
N ASP A 10 24.01 88.99 -25.89
CA ASP A 10 22.68 89.58 -25.68
C ASP A 10 21.82 88.86 -24.62
N GLU A 11 22.38 87.90 -24.01
CA GLU A 11 21.71 87.19 -22.89
C GLU A 11 22.14 87.83 -21.56
N ASP A 12 21.21 88.55 -20.95
CA ASP A 12 21.33 88.99 -19.58
C ASP A 12 21.13 87.78 -18.61
N PHE A 13 22.24 87.20 -18.16
CA PHE A 13 22.22 86.12 -17.18
C PHE A 13 21.67 86.60 -15.81
N ALA A 14 21.40 87.88 -15.59
CA ALA A 14 20.80 88.38 -14.39
C ALA A 14 19.24 88.49 -14.45
N ALA A 15 18.65 88.50 -15.68
CA ALA A 15 17.20 88.59 -15.87
C ALA A 15 16.42 87.32 -15.75
N GLY A 16 16.87 86.43 -14.95
CA GLY A 16 16.22 85.18 -14.56
C GLY A 16 16.84 84.63 -13.28
N ALA A 17 16.95 85.45 -12.28
CA ALA A 17 17.46 85.01 -10.99
C ALA A 17 16.57 83.90 -10.48
N LYS A 18 17.01 82.62 -10.75
CA LYS A 18 16.46 81.50 -10.02
C LYS A 18 16.49 81.88 -8.54
N PRO A 19 15.42 81.61 -7.82
CA PRO A 19 15.38 81.98 -6.39
C PRO A 19 16.61 81.37 -5.70
N THR A 20 17.55 82.34 -5.33
CA THR A 20 18.75 81.93 -4.56
C THR A 20 18.29 81.59 -3.14
N ILE A 21 18.39 80.32 -2.81
CA ILE A 21 18.20 79.91 -1.42
C ILE A 21 19.42 80.27 -0.61
N THR A 22 19.21 80.67 0.65
CA THR A 22 20.30 80.90 1.58
C THR A 22 21.11 79.65 1.85
N LEU A 23 22.39 79.83 2.18
CA LEU A 23 23.25 78.63 2.49
C LEU A 23 22.63 77.81 3.60
N VAL A 24 22.04 78.42 4.62
CA VAL A 24 21.36 77.72 5.75
C VAL A 24 20.15 76.97 5.26
N GLU A 25 19.36 77.51 4.34
CA GLU A 25 18.21 76.81 3.75
C GLU A 25 18.67 75.64 2.89
N HIS A 26 19.75 75.78 2.14
CA HIS A 26 20.34 74.70 1.35
C HIS A 26 20.85 73.51 2.23
N GLU A 27 21.59 73.81 3.33
CA GLU A 27 22.08 72.83 4.29
C GLU A 27 20.92 72.11 4.98
N ARG A 28 19.87 72.87 5.35
CA ARG A 28 18.68 72.19 5.95
C ARG A 28 17.99 71.28 4.97
N ARG A 29 17.75 71.67 3.73
CA ARG A 29 17.14 70.81 2.68
C ARG A 29 17.99 69.56 2.41
N ARG A 30 19.30 69.74 2.41
CA ARG A 30 20.24 68.63 2.24
C ARG A 30 20.14 67.64 3.42
N ALA A 31 20.14 68.12 4.67
CA ALA A 31 20.00 67.31 5.85
C ALA A 31 18.64 66.57 5.91
N ASP A 32 17.54 67.23 5.54
CA ASP A 32 16.21 66.66 5.46
C ASP A 32 16.15 65.59 4.35
N ALA A 33 16.75 65.88 3.17
CA ALA A 33 16.83 64.88 2.08
C ALA A 33 17.67 63.67 2.43
N GLU A 34 18.82 63.84 3.10
CA GLU A 34 19.65 62.73 3.61
C GLU A 34 18.89 61.88 4.63
N SER A 35 18.20 62.54 5.60
CA SER A 35 17.39 61.84 6.59
C SER A 35 16.24 61.04 5.97
N GLN A 36 15.55 61.64 4.99
CA GLN A 36 14.46 60.99 4.28
C GLN A 36 14.97 59.83 3.41
N ALA A 37 16.06 60.04 2.66
CA ALA A 37 16.68 58.98 1.86
C ALA A 37 17.14 57.79 2.72
N TYR A 38 17.74 58.09 3.89
CA TYR A 38 18.17 57.08 4.85
C TYR A 38 16.97 56.23 5.35
N ARG A 39 15.89 56.91 5.81
CA ARG A 39 14.67 56.21 6.28
C ARG A 39 14.06 55.35 5.18
N THR A 40 13.87 55.91 3.98
CA THR A 40 13.31 55.20 2.86
C THR A 40 14.17 53.99 2.46
N GLY A 41 15.50 54.18 2.45
CA GLY A 41 16.44 53.08 2.16
C GLY A 41 16.44 52.02 3.24
N PHE A 42 16.36 52.41 4.52
CA PHE A 42 16.28 51.47 5.65
C PHE A 42 14.99 50.66 5.61
N ASP A 43 13.84 51.33 5.44
CA ASP A 43 12.53 50.67 5.37
C ASP A 43 12.46 49.72 4.17
N ALA A 44 12.94 50.13 3.00
CA ALA A 44 13.01 49.28 1.82
C ALA A 44 13.93 48.08 2.01
N GLY A 45 15.10 48.29 2.65
CA GLY A 45 16.03 47.20 2.97
C GLY A 45 15.47 46.21 3.97
N GLN A 46 14.74 46.68 4.98
CA GLN A 46 14.08 45.83 5.96
C GLN A 46 12.97 45.01 5.30
N GLU A 47 12.14 45.62 4.46
CA GLU A 47 11.09 44.90 3.72
C GLU A 47 11.66 43.86 2.77
N GLN A 48 12.71 44.21 2.02
CA GLN A 48 13.40 43.28 1.15
C GLN A 48 13.98 42.09 1.94
N ALA A 49 14.67 42.36 3.05
CA ALA A 49 15.22 41.29 3.90
C ALA A 49 14.13 40.38 4.46
N HIS A 50 12.97 40.94 4.84
CA HIS A 50 11.83 40.16 5.32
C HIS A 50 11.24 39.29 4.20
N GLN A 51 11.06 39.82 3.00
CA GLN A 51 10.58 39.07 1.83
C GLN A 51 11.54 37.97 1.45
N GLU A 52 12.85 38.22 1.44
CA GLU A 52 13.86 37.19 1.16
C GLU A 52 13.86 36.10 2.22
N ALA A 53 13.75 36.44 3.51
CA ALA A 53 13.69 35.48 4.60
C ALA A 53 12.41 34.62 4.49
N THR A 54 11.26 35.23 4.21
CA THR A 54 9.99 34.54 4.03
C THR A 54 10.05 33.60 2.83
N LYS A 55 10.63 34.04 1.71
CA LYS A 55 10.83 33.18 0.53
C LYS A 55 11.72 31.98 0.83
N ARG A 56 12.87 32.20 1.48
CA ARG A 56 13.78 31.11 1.87
C ARG A 56 13.09 30.11 2.80
N LEU A 57 12.27 30.61 3.74
CA LEU A 57 11.48 29.74 4.63
C LEU A 57 10.48 28.89 3.85
N ALA A 58 9.72 29.52 2.92
CA ALA A 58 8.76 28.81 2.07
C ALA A 58 9.45 27.73 1.20
N ASP A 59 10.56 28.08 0.56
CA ASP A 59 11.34 27.14 -0.25
C ASP A 59 11.85 25.95 0.58
N THR A 60 12.35 26.24 1.81
CA THR A 60 12.81 25.18 2.73
C THR A 60 11.68 24.27 3.18
N LEU A 61 10.52 24.85 3.53
CA LEU A 61 9.33 24.08 3.92
C LEU A 61 8.84 23.19 2.77
N SER A 62 8.87 23.68 1.54
CA SER A 62 8.53 22.88 0.35
C SER A 62 9.44 21.67 0.20
N VAL A 63 10.76 21.86 0.32
CA VAL A 63 11.74 20.74 0.25
C VAL A 63 11.50 19.70 1.35
N ILE A 64 11.18 20.16 2.56
CA ILE A 64 10.87 19.27 3.69
C ILE A 64 9.57 18.50 3.40
N ALA A 65 8.52 19.16 2.93
CA ALA A 65 7.24 18.54 2.59
C ALA A 65 7.42 17.46 1.51
N ASP A 66 8.16 17.78 0.45
CA ASP A 66 8.48 16.81 -0.62
C ASP A 66 9.32 15.63 -0.09
N GLY A 67 10.25 15.90 0.83
CA GLY A 67 11.05 14.88 1.49
C GLY A 67 10.20 13.94 2.33
N LEU A 68 9.27 14.46 3.11
CA LEU A 68 8.33 13.68 3.92
C LEU A 68 7.40 12.84 3.04
N GLY A 69 6.88 13.39 1.95
CA GLY A 69 6.05 12.64 1.01
C GLY A 69 6.79 11.45 0.36
N ARG A 70 8.07 11.65 0.00
CA ARG A 70 8.90 10.54 -0.50
C ARG A 70 9.16 9.47 0.56
N LEU A 71 9.36 9.88 1.82
CA LEU A 71 9.57 8.95 2.93
C LEU A 71 8.32 8.13 3.21
N ASP A 72 7.14 8.75 3.23
CA ASP A 72 5.85 8.09 3.41
C ASP A 72 5.59 7.04 2.31
N ASN A 73 5.80 7.41 1.06
CA ASN A 73 5.70 6.46 -0.06
C ASN A 73 6.70 5.29 0.05
N ALA A 74 7.93 5.56 0.50
CA ALA A 74 8.93 4.52 0.69
C ALA A 74 8.56 3.56 1.84
N LEU A 75 8.01 4.07 2.94
CA LEU A 75 7.52 3.26 4.06
C LEU A 75 6.38 2.35 3.61
N THR A 76 5.37 2.90 2.91
CA THR A 76 4.24 2.12 2.37
C THR A 76 4.72 1.01 1.42
N ALA A 77 5.69 1.31 0.56
CA ALA A 77 6.26 0.31 -0.34
C ALA A 77 7.00 -0.81 0.42
N ILE A 78 7.72 -0.47 1.49
CA ILE A 78 8.41 -1.44 2.34
C ILE A 78 7.40 -2.32 3.08
N GLU A 79 6.36 -1.73 3.67
CA GLU A 79 5.29 -2.47 4.36
C GLU A 79 4.60 -3.46 3.43
N THR A 80 4.19 -3.02 2.25
CA THR A 80 3.57 -3.88 1.22
C THR A 80 4.48 -5.03 0.83
N ARG A 81 5.77 -4.76 0.66
CA ARG A 81 6.76 -5.78 0.33
C ARG A 81 6.92 -6.80 1.45
N PHE A 82 7.03 -6.37 2.72
CA PHE A 82 7.16 -7.28 3.86
C PHE A 82 5.91 -8.16 4.04
N GLU A 83 4.72 -7.57 3.88
CA GLU A 83 3.46 -8.33 3.92
C GLU A 83 3.44 -9.43 2.83
N THR A 84 3.81 -9.07 1.60
CA THR A 84 3.88 -10.02 0.48
C THR A 84 4.88 -11.15 0.75
N GLU A 85 6.11 -10.82 1.14
CA GLU A 85 7.16 -11.79 1.45
C GLU A 85 6.74 -12.70 2.62
N ALA A 86 6.08 -12.17 3.65
CA ALA A 86 5.60 -12.95 4.78
C ALA A 86 4.53 -13.97 4.36
N VAL A 87 3.58 -13.57 3.52
CA VAL A 87 2.54 -14.46 2.98
C VAL A 87 3.16 -15.55 2.12
N GLU A 88 4.08 -15.20 1.21
CA GLU A 88 4.78 -16.18 0.36
C GLU A 88 5.55 -17.22 1.18
N VAL A 89 6.27 -16.78 2.21
CA VAL A 89 6.98 -17.68 3.12
C VAL A 89 6.00 -18.59 3.87
N ALA A 90 4.89 -18.06 4.39
CA ALA A 90 3.89 -18.85 5.10
C ALA A 90 3.27 -19.94 4.19
N VAL A 91 2.92 -19.60 2.96
CA VAL A 91 2.39 -20.54 1.96
C VAL A 91 3.44 -21.58 1.59
N ALA A 92 4.68 -21.19 1.34
CA ALA A 92 5.77 -22.13 1.02
C ALA A 92 6.02 -23.12 2.16
N VAL A 93 5.97 -22.66 3.42
CA VAL A 93 6.08 -23.54 4.60
C VAL A 93 4.88 -24.50 4.68
N ALA A 94 3.65 -24.01 4.52
CA ALA A 94 2.44 -24.83 4.53
C ALA A 94 2.46 -25.88 3.42
N ALA A 95 2.80 -25.49 2.19
CA ALA A 95 2.92 -26.39 1.04
C ALA A 95 3.98 -27.48 1.24
N LYS A 96 5.04 -27.18 1.99
CA LYS A 96 6.09 -28.17 2.32
C LYS A 96 5.69 -29.12 3.42
N LEU A 97 4.97 -28.63 4.45
CA LEU A 97 4.61 -29.42 5.62
C LEU A 97 3.32 -30.23 5.45
N SER A 98 2.30 -29.69 4.78
CA SER A 98 0.98 -30.30 4.65
C SER A 98 1.02 -31.71 4.04
N PRO A 99 1.71 -31.97 2.92
CA PRO A 99 1.80 -33.33 2.36
C PRO A 99 2.45 -34.32 3.31
N ALA A 100 3.46 -33.89 4.06
CA ALA A 100 4.15 -34.78 5.02
C ALA A 100 3.24 -35.14 6.22
N LEU A 101 2.40 -34.20 6.68
CA LEU A 101 1.42 -34.45 7.75
C LEU A 101 0.31 -35.39 7.26
N VAL A 102 -0.24 -35.15 6.07
CA VAL A 102 -1.26 -36.04 5.47
C VAL A 102 -0.72 -37.42 5.24
N ALA A 103 0.52 -37.56 4.75
CA ALA A 103 1.13 -38.88 4.55
C ALA A 103 1.35 -39.65 5.88
N ARG A 104 1.57 -38.93 6.97
CA ARG A 104 1.75 -39.54 8.30
C ARG A 104 0.45 -39.99 8.92
N GLU A 105 -0.63 -39.28 8.75
CA GLU A 105 -1.95 -39.54 9.32
C GLU A 105 -3.07 -39.35 8.28
N PRO A 106 -3.11 -40.16 7.20
CA PRO A 106 -4.02 -39.93 6.07
C PRO A 106 -5.49 -40.08 6.43
N PHE A 107 -5.81 -40.81 7.50
CA PHE A 107 -7.18 -41.04 7.93
C PHE A 107 -7.77 -39.94 8.81
N ALA A 108 -6.96 -39.14 9.51
CA ALA A 108 -7.44 -38.19 10.50
C ALA A 108 -8.46 -37.17 9.90
N GLU A 109 -8.13 -36.62 8.75
CA GLU A 109 -8.97 -35.68 8.06
C GLU A 109 -10.20 -36.29 7.39
N ILE A 110 -10.05 -37.55 6.90
CA ILE A 110 -11.18 -38.33 6.37
C ILE A 110 -12.18 -38.61 7.48
N ALA A 111 -11.69 -38.96 8.67
CA ALA A 111 -12.53 -39.20 9.85
C ALA A 111 -13.31 -37.95 10.28
N ALA A 112 -12.66 -36.78 10.27
CA ALA A 112 -13.30 -35.51 10.58
C ALA A 112 -14.43 -35.19 9.58
N LEU A 113 -14.15 -35.28 8.27
CA LEU A 113 -15.13 -35.06 7.22
C LEU A 113 -16.28 -36.07 7.28
N ALA A 114 -15.98 -37.37 7.48
CA ALA A 114 -17.00 -38.40 7.63
C ALA A 114 -17.92 -38.13 8.83
N THR A 115 -17.34 -37.73 9.97
CA THR A 115 -18.12 -37.36 11.16
C THR A 115 -19.10 -36.21 10.87
N GLU A 116 -18.64 -35.17 10.24
CA GLU A 116 -19.47 -34.03 9.85
C GLU A 116 -20.58 -34.43 8.87
N CYS A 117 -20.24 -35.17 7.82
CA CYS A 117 -21.20 -35.67 6.84
C CYS A 117 -22.28 -36.55 7.48
N PHE A 118 -21.92 -37.53 8.31
CA PHE A 118 -22.90 -38.43 8.92
C PHE A 118 -23.84 -37.72 9.91
N HIS A 119 -23.42 -36.67 10.56
CA HIS A 119 -24.33 -35.85 11.37
C HIS A 119 -25.48 -35.22 10.55
N HIS A 120 -25.26 -34.93 9.28
CA HIS A 120 -26.26 -34.37 8.38
C HIS A 120 -27.02 -35.40 7.55
N LEU A 121 -26.49 -36.62 7.43
CA LEU A 121 -27.03 -37.67 6.54
C LEU A 121 -27.82 -38.78 7.28
N VAL A 122 -28.26 -38.55 8.51
CA VAL A 122 -28.93 -39.57 9.38
C VAL A 122 -30.09 -40.28 8.68
N SER A 123 -30.88 -39.57 7.88
CA SER A 123 -32.06 -40.12 7.16
C SER A 123 -31.76 -40.52 5.72
N THR A 124 -30.52 -40.52 5.28
CA THR A 124 -30.15 -40.84 3.90
C THR A 124 -30.10 -42.38 3.69
N PRO A 125 -30.78 -42.93 2.67
CA PRO A 125 -30.92 -44.37 2.54
C PRO A 125 -29.61 -45.06 2.12
N LEU A 126 -28.73 -44.39 1.39
CA LEU A 126 -27.45 -44.92 0.93
C LEU A 126 -26.39 -43.84 0.90
N VAL A 127 -25.25 -44.08 1.52
CA VAL A 127 -24.04 -43.28 1.45
C VAL A 127 -22.88 -44.14 0.96
N THR A 128 -22.15 -43.63 -0.01
CA THR A 128 -20.94 -44.28 -0.54
C THR A 128 -19.73 -43.42 -0.16
N VAL A 129 -18.76 -44.01 0.50
CA VAL A 129 -17.48 -43.38 0.84
C VAL A 129 -16.37 -44.03 0.02
N ARG A 130 -15.74 -43.24 -0.86
CA ARG A 130 -14.59 -43.66 -1.66
C ARG A 130 -13.32 -43.15 -1.02
N ILE A 131 -12.34 -43.99 -0.84
CA ILE A 131 -11.04 -43.70 -0.23
C ILE A 131 -9.91 -44.37 -1.00
N ALA A 132 -8.69 -43.89 -0.84
CA ALA A 132 -7.51 -44.45 -1.46
C ALA A 132 -7.35 -45.97 -1.10
N ALA A 133 -6.90 -46.73 -2.07
CA ALA A 133 -6.79 -48.19 -1.92
C ALA A 133 -5.86 -48.64 -0.76
N ASP A 134 -4.76 -47.89 -0.57
CA ASP A 134 -3.72 -48.19 0.44
C ASP A 134 -4.25 -48.12 1.88
N ILE A 135 -5.27 -47.28 2.15
CA ILE A 135 -5.83 -47.10 3.50
C ILE A 135 -7.19 -47.77 3.69
N HIS A 136 -7.76 -48.37 2.63
CA HIS A 136 -9.13 -48.88 2.60
C HIS A 136 -9.42 -49.85 3.74
N GLU A 137 -8.62 -50.93 3.90
CA GLU A 137 -8.86 -51.94 4.92
C GLU A 137 -8.79 -51.38 6.35
N ALA A 138 -7.83 -50.51 6.61
CA ALA A 138 -7.66 -49.89 7.92
C ALA A 138 -8.71 -48.83 8.24
N ALA A 139 -9.25 -48.16 7.23
CA ALA A 139 -10.19 -47.05 7.38
C ALA A 139 -11.65 -47.53 7.39
N LYS A 140 -11.99 -48.61 6.70
CA LYS A 140 -13.35 -49.13 6.56
C LYS A 140 -14.05 -49.34 7.89
N GLU A 141 -13.45 -50.07 8.80
CA GLU A 141 -14.02 -50.37 10.13
C GLU A 141 -14.26 -49.07 10.93
N LYS A 142 -13.30 -48.16 10.87
CA LYS A 142 -13.41 -46.84 11.56
C LYS A 142 -14.50 -45.96 10.99
N ILE A 143 -14.69 -45.95 9.66
CA ILE A 143 -15.78 -45.16 9.01
C ILE A 143 -17.13 -45.78 9.39
N GLU A 144 -17.25 -47.10 9.47
CA GLU A 144 -18.47 -47.76 9.93
C GLU A 144 -18.78 -47.45 11.40
N GLU A 145 -17.74 -47.35 12.26
CA GLU A 145 -17.89 -46.90 13.65
C GLU A 145 -18.37 -45.46 13.75
N ILE A 146 -17.79 -44.53 12.96
CA ILE A 146 -18.18 -43.13 12.91
C ILE A 146 -19.65 -43.00 12.46
N ALA A 147 -20.06 -43.69 11.41
CA ALA A 147 -21.44 -43.69 10.92
C ALA A 147 -22.42 -44.17 12.01
N ARG A 148 -22.08 -45.27 12.69
CA ARG A 148 -22.87 -45.82 13.79
C ARG A 148 -22.96 -44.88 14.99
N ALA A 149 -21.86 -44.24 15.35
CA ALA A 149 -21.80 -43.28 16.43
C ALA A 149 -22.62 -42.00 16.13
N ALA A 150 -22.70 -41.60 14.85
CA ALA A 150 -23.53 -40.50 14.40
C ALA A 150 -25.04 -40.83 14.27
N GLY A 151 -25.43 -42.08 14.53
CA GLY A 151 -26.82 -42.55 14.39
C GLY A 151 -27.29 -42.75 12.97
N PHE A 152 -26.39 -43.02 12.03
CA PHE A 152 -26.73 -43.31 10.65
C PHE A 152 -27.37 -44.68 10.51
N ASP A 153 -28.62 -44.74 10.05
CA ASP A 153 -29.39 -45.96 9.89
C ASP A 153 -29.46 -46.47 8.43
N GLY A 154 -28.89 -45.75 7.51
CA GLY A 154 -28.89 -46.05 6.08
C GLY A 154 -27.85 -47.12 5.72
N ARG A 155 -27.79 -47.45 4.46
CA ARG A 155 -26.78 -48.35 3.90
C ARG A 155 -25.48 -47.61 3.63
N LEU A 156 -24.39 -48.05 4.24
CA LEU A 156 -23.05 -47.54 4.01
C LEU A 156 -22.26 -48.47 3.09
N ALA A 157 -21.66 -47.92 2.04
CA ALA A 157 -20.70 -48.62 1.18
C ALA A 157 -19.35 -47.88 1.25
N VAL A 158 -18.32 -48.53 1.79
CA VAL A 158 -16.95 -48.03 1.74
C VAL A 158 -16.22 -48.74 0.60
N ILE A 159 -15.70 -48.00 -0.36
CA ILE A 159 -15.13 -48.51 -1.62
C ILE A 159 -13.72 -47.99 -1.79
N SER A 160 -12.80 -48.86 -2.18
CA SER A 160 -11.46 -48.47 -2.60
C SER A 160 -11.46 -47.83 -3.97
N ASP A 161 -10.70 -46.74 -4.14
CA ASP A 161 -10.55 -46.04 -5.41
C ASP A 161 -9.05 -45.79 -5.67
N GLU A 162 -8.53 -46.38 -6.74
CA GLU A 162 -7.12 -46.24 -7.13
C GLU A 162 -6.77 -44.81 -7.65
N GLY A 163 -7.80 -44.06 -8.01
CA GLY A 163 -7.63 -42.65 -8.47
C GLY A 163 -7.50 -41.65 -7.35
N LEU A 164 -7.68 -42.03 -6.08
CA LEU A 164 -7.58 -41.18 -4.92
C LEU A 164 -6.19 -41.28 -4.26
N ALA A 165 -5.61 -40.17 -3.91
CA ALA A 165 -4.38 -40.10 -3.13
C ALA A 165 -4.66 -40.40 -1.63
N PRO A 166 -3.66 -40.84 -0.84
CA PRO A 166 -3.80 -40.98 0.61
C PRO A 166 -4.21 -39.66 1.25
N GLY A 167 -5.29 -39.66 2.05
CA GLY A 167 -5.88 -38.47 2.65
C GLY A 167 -6.97 -37.78 1.82
N ASP A 168 -7.18 -38.21 0.56
CA ASP A 168 -8.32 -37.80 -0.25
C ASP A 168 -9.50 -38.74 -0.05
N CYS A 169 -10.70 -38.21 -0.16
CA CYS A 169 -11.91 -39.02 -0.12
C CYS A 169 -13.08 -38.35 -0.84
N ARG A 170 -14.07 -39.16 -1.17
CA ARG A 170 -15.33 -38.72 -1.75
C ARG A 170 -16.49 -39.40 -1.00
N VAL A 171 -17.39 -38.59 -0.47
CA VAL A 171 -18.63 -39.04 0.16
C VAL A 171 -19.79 -38.67 -0.77
N GLU A 172 -20.53 -39.68 -1.21
CA GLU A 172 -21.61 -39.54 -2.21
C GLU A 172 -22.93 -40.06 -1.65
N TRP A 173 -24.00 -39.36 -1.93
CA TRP A 173 -25.38 -39.77 -1.64
C TRP A 173 -26.30 -39.36 -2.80
N ALA A 174 -27.59 -39.73 -2.74
CA ALA A 174 -28.52 -39.57 -3.86
C ALA A 174 -28.61 -38.13 -4.43
N ASP A 175 -28.55 -37.14 -3.55
CA ASP A 175 -28.80 -35.74 -3.91
C ASP A 175 -27.52 -34.90 -3.95
N GLY A 176 -26.36 -35.49 -3.76
CA GLY A 176 -25.10 -34.73 -3.75
C GLY A 176 -23.89 -35.52 -3.27
N GLY A 177 -22.84 -34.80 -2.92
CA GLY A 177 -21.60 -35.38 -2.40
C GLY A 177 -20.63 -34.32 -1.93
N VAL A 178 -19.63 -34.74 -1.17
CA VAL A 178 -18.50 -33.94 -0.72
C VAL A 178 -17.22 -34.60 -1.17
N ILE A 179 -16.31 -33.84 -1.71
CA ILE A 179 -15.00 -34.32 -2.16
C ILE A 179 -13.94 -33.59 -1.33
N ARG A 180 -13.04 -34.39 -0.77
CA ARG A 180 -11.78 -33.89 -0.24
C ARG A 180 -10.68 -34.25 -1.23
N ASP A 181 -10.10 -33.22 -1.82
CA ASP A 181 -8.97 -33.29 -2.75
C ASP A 181 -7.91 -32.32 -2.29
N ASN A 182 -6.82 -32.85 -1.75
CA ASN A 182 -5.73 -32.04 -1.20
C ASN A 182 -5.00 -31.24 -2.29
N THR A 183 -4.90 -31.79 -3.50
CA THR A 183 -4.26 -31.10 -4.64
C THR A 183 -5.11 -29.93 -5.12
N ALA A 184 -6.40 -30.13 -5.28
CA ALA A 184 -7.33 -29.05 -5.66
C ALA A 184 -7.40 -27.97 -4.57
N THR A 185 -7.37 -28.37 -3.29
CA THR A 185 -7.34 -27.44 -2.16
C THR A 185 -6.07 -26.59 -2.17
N ALA A 186 -4.90 -27.21 -2.38
CA ALA A 186 -3.64 -26.49 -2.49
C ALA A 186 -3.65 -25.49 -3.65
N SER A 187 -4.11 -25.90 -4.84
CA SER A 187 -4.25 -25.02 -5.99
C SER A 187 -5.20 -23.84 -5.72
N ALA A 188 -6.31 -24.07 -5.04
CA ALA A 188 -7.25 -23.01 -4.68
C ALA A 188 -6.65 -22.02 -3.69
N ILE A 189 -5.83 -22.49 -2.74
CA ILE A 189 -5.07 -21.62 -1.82
C ILE A 189 -4.07 -20.78 -2.60
N ASP A 190 -3.28 -21.37 -3.50
CA ASP A 190 -2.30 -20.65 -4.31
C ASP A 190 -2.96 -19.55 -5.15
N GLU A 191 -4.10 -19.83 -5.78
CA GLU A 191 -4.88 -18.85 -6.52
C GLU A 191 -5.42 -17.71 -5.63
N MET A 192 -5.91 -18.04 -4.42
CA MET A 192 -6.38 -17.02 -3.47
C MET A 192 -5.25 -16.11 -3.02
N VAL A 193 -4.09 -16.70 -2.71
CA VAL A 193 -2.90 -15.95 -2.31
C VAL A 193 -2.40 -15.06 -3.46
N ALA A 194 -2.33 -15.59 -4.68
CA ALA A 194 -1.94 -14.81 -5.86
C ALA A 194 -2.88 -13.60 -6.08
N ARG A 195 -4.20 -13.79 -5.92
CA ARG A 195 -5.18 -12.69 -6.00
C ARG A 195 -5.00 -11.67 -4.88
N TYR A 196 -4.73 -12.12 -3.65
CA TYR A 196 -4.47 -11.22 -2.53
C TYR A 196 -3.24 -10.36 -2.78
N ILE A 197 -2.12 -10.96 -3.19
CA ILE A 197 -0.87 -10.25 -3.51
C ILE A 197 -1.09 -9.24 -4.66
N ALA A 198 -1.78 -9.66 -5.71
CA ALA A 198 -2.09 -8.78 -6.85
C ALA A 198 -2.92 -7.56 -6.43
N ALA A 199 -3.95 -7.76 -5.59
CA ALA A 199 -4.78 -6.67 -5.08
C ALA A 199 -3.99 -5.70 -4.18
N ARG A 200 -3.05 -6.21 -3.40
CA ARG A 200 -2.22 -5.40 -2.49
C ARG A 200 -1.19 -4.54 -3.24
N ASN A 201 -0.70 -5.04 -4.37
CA ASN A 201 0.27 -4.35 -5.22
C ASN A 201 -0.36 -3.32 -6.19
N MET A 202 -1.70 -3.22 -6.24
CA MET A 202 -2.36 -2.17 -7.02
C MET A 202 -2.20 -0.82 -6.31
N PRO A 203 -1.76 0.24 -7.02
CA PRO A 203 -1.71 1.57 -6.43
C PRO A 203 -3.12 1.99 -6.01
N ALA A 204 -3.22 2.61 -4.83
CA ALA A 204 -4.46 3.23 -4.39
C ALA A 204 -4.87 4.30 -5.43
N ALA A 205 -6.09 4.20 -5.94
CA ALA A 205 -6.63 5.11 -6.95
C ALA A 205 -6.89 6.51 -6.38
#